data_41ee524e6a36b7f61204e2d9835b1836
#
_entry.id   41ee524e6a36b7f61204e2d9835b1836
#
_cell.length_a   1.000
_cell.length_b   1.000
_cell.length_c   1.000
_cell.angle_alpha   90.00
_cell.angle_beta   90.00
_cell.angle_gamma   90.00
#
_symmetry.space_group_name_H-M   'P 1'
#
loop_
_entity.id
_entity.type
_entity.pdbx_description
1 polymer ?
#
loop_
_entity_poly.entity_id
_entity_poly.type
_entity_poly.pdbx_seq_one_letter_code
_entity_poly.pdbx_strand_id
1 'polypeptide(L)'
;MSPKKTKADPSLILLDIIRGYSVFHINDKEYYFKHFSIEEMLRFDEFEKIEVEKAKRSGIQTEEELIESAIEIDSWSIKQEEAIKALKWTIDHSTKALSKMSDEAQKRLCSKQIERHREKLQEIEGKRRKICGYSAEALGGQKRFSKMASSSLFCDIQFTKKIKEKEIESASPLIFSKFAELSKRDTLLDAIYRTYFFDVFILQSKNPLSLFKADFLTLTIFQKNLLSLARGLLNKMKNTKIPDQILGDPIKMFDYEEPKDDEGAKVTHGVDDLKKKMRQRGGELKPEDLLT
;
A
#
# COMPACT_ATOMS: atom_id res chain seq x y z
N MET A 1 4.97 -23.40 -18.69
CA MET A 1 5.51 -23.42 -17.33
C MET A 1 5.71 -21.98 -16.88
N SER A 2 4.89 -21.48 -15.94
CA SER A 2 5.09 -20.14 -15.36
C SER A 2 6.41 -20.17 -14.55
N PRO A 3 7.30 -19.18 -14.73
CA PRO A 3 8.52 -19.10 -13.95
C PRO A 3 8.15 -19.04 -12.45
N LYS A 4 8.70 -19.95 -11.65
CA LYS A 4 8.62 -19.87 -10.19
C LYS A 4 9.15 -18.49 -9.80
N LYS A 5 8.30 -17.63 -9.25
CA LYS A 5 8.74 -16.37 -8.62
C LYS A 5 9.73 -16.74 -7.52
N THR A 6 11.00 -16.61 -7.79
CA THR A 6 12.05 -16.70 -6.78
C THR A 6 11.73 -15.64 -5.72
N LYS A 7 11.55 -16.08 -4.49
CA LYS A 7 11.38 -15.15 -3.34
C LYS A 7 12.64 -14.27 -3.29
N ALA A 8 12.48 -12.98 -3.31
CA ALA A 8 13.61 -12.08 -3.18
C ALA A 8 14.35 -12.36 -1.86
N ASP A 9 15.67 -12.32 -1.90
CA ASP A 9 16.49 -12.53 -0.71
C ASP A 9 16.29 -11.35 0.26
N PRO A 10 15.80 -11.59 1.48
CA PRO A 10 15.58 -10.56 2.48
C PRO A 10 16.83 -9.71 2.78
N SER A 11 18.02 -10.32 2.71
CA SER A 11 19.28 -9.65 2.98
C SER A 11 19.63 -8.64 1.88
N LEU A 12 19.35 -8.96 0.62
CA LEU A 12 19.57 -8.04 -0.51
C LEU A 12 18.61 -6.84 -0.45
N ILE A 13 17.36 -7.09 -0.08
CA ILE A 13 16.36 -6.02 0.09
C ILE A 13 16.80 -5.06 1.20
N LEU A 14 17.20 -5.61 2.33
CA LEU A 14 17.69 -4.80 3.44
C LEU A 14 18.92 -3.98 3.05
N LEU A 15 19.87 -4.61 2.33
CA LEU A 15 21.08 -3.96 1.87
C LEU A 15 20.77 -2.77 0.94
N ASP A 16 19.85 -2.93 0.01
CA ASP A 16 19.37 -1.86 -0.88
C ASP A 16 18.81 -0.68 -0.06
N ILE A 17 17.96 -0.99 0.93
CA ILE A 17 17.33 0.04 1.77
C ILE A 17 18.39 0.76 2.62
N ILE A 18 19.32 0.04 3.24
CA ILE A 18 20.38 0.64 4.07
C ILE A 18 21.27 1.57 3.23
N ARG A 19 21.65 1.14 2.04
CA ARG A 19 22.49 1.92 1.13
C ARG A 19 21.77 3.15 0.55
N GLY A 20 20.43 3.14 0.50
CA GLY A 20 19.63 4.19 -0.11
C GLY A 20 19.59 4.12 -1.62
N TYR A 21 19.98 3.00 -2.22
CA TYR A 21 19.88 2.73 -3.66
C TYR A 21 19.81 1.23 -3.94
N SER A 22 19.24 0.89 -5.10
CA SER A 22 19.23 -0.47 -5.64
C SER A 22 20.01 -0.56 -6.93
N VAL A 23 20.60 -1.73 -7.17
CA VAL A 23 21.35 -2.01 -8.39
C VAL A 23 20.52 -2.94 -9.29
N PHE A 24 20.51 -2.68 -10.57
CA PHE A 24 19.90 -3.56 -11.55
C PHE A 24 20.66 -3.53 -12.88
N HIS A 25 20.43 -4.56 -13.72
CA HIS A 25 21.12 -4.71 -14.97
C HIS A 25 20.13 -4.64 -16.13
N ILE A 26 20.48 -3.88 -17.17
CA ILE A 26 19.75 -3.81 -18.44
C ILE A 26 20.78 -4.01 -19.54
N ASN A 27 20.60 -5.06 -20.37
CA ASN A 27 21.51 -5.38 -21.48
C ASN A 27 22.98 -5.40 -21.03
N ASP A 28 23.28 -6.13 -19.94
CA ASP A 28 24.61 -6.29 -19.34
C ASP A 28 25.26 -5.01 -18.80
N LYS A 29 24.52 -3.91 -18.74
CA LYS A 29 24.95 -2.67 -18.12
C LYS A 29 24.35 -2.53 -16.74
N GLU A 30 25.15 -2.09 -15.79
CA GLU A 30 24.75 -1.81 -14.42
C GLU A 30 24.16 -0.41 -14.31
N TYR A 31 23.03 -0.30 -13.60
CA TYR A 31 22.33 0.95 -13.32
C TYR A 31 21.99 1.04 -11.84
N TYR A 32 21.93 2.26 -11.34
CA TYR A 32 21.66 2.58 -9.94
C TYR A 32 20.34 3.31 -9.84
N PHE A 33 19.42 2.74 -9.06
CA PHE A 33 18.16 3.36 -8.71
C PHE A 33 18.33 4.02 -7.33
N LYS A 34 18.52 5.33 -7.32
CA LYS A 34 18.58 6.13 -6.09
C LYS A 34 17.22 6.16 -5.41
N HIS A 35 17.16 5.85 -4.13
CA HIS A 35 15.95 5.98 -3.33
C HIS A 35 15.76 7.44 -2.92
N PHE A 36 14.54 7.94 -3.09
CA PHE A 36 14.24 9.32 -2.73
C PHE A 36 14.11 9.50 -1.23
N SER A 37 14.64 10.61 -0.72
CA SER A 37 14.42 11.08 0.64
C SER A 37 12.99 11.59 0.82
N ILE A 38 12.57 11.76 2.07
CA ILE A 38 11.28 12.36 2.41
C ILE A 38 11.19 13.79 1.84
N GLU A 39 12.27 14.56 1.93
CA GLU A 39 12.33 15.91 1.38
C GLU A 39 12.15 15.91 -0.14
N GLU A 40 12.84 15.01 -0.86
CA GLU A 40 12.68 14.88 -2.32
C GLU A 40 11.25 14.50 -2.70
N MET A 41 10.62 13.59 -1.94
CA MET A 41 9.20 13.22 -2.18
C MET A 41 8.26 14.40 -2.00
N LEU A 42 8.44 15.20 -0.94
CA LEU A 42 7.65 16.42 -0.74
C LEU A 42 7.80 17.42 -1.89
N ARG A 43 9.03 17.58 -2.42
CA ARG A 43 9.28 18.42 -3.60
C ARG A 43 8.60 17.88 -4.87
N PHE A 44 8.49 16.56 -5.03
CA PHE A 44 7.73 15.98 -6.13
C PHE A 44 6.23 16.17 -5.97
N ASP A 45 5.71 16.09 -4.75
CA ASP A 45 4.28 16.36 -4.47
C ASP A 45 3.93 17.84 -4.74
N GLU A 46 4.82 18.77 -4.40
CA GLU A 46 4.68 20.19 -4.73
C GLU A 46 4.75 20.42 -6.26
N PHE A 47 5.70 19.78 -6.92
CA PHE A 47 5.81 19.85 -8.38
C PHE A 47 4.54 19.34 -9.07
N GLU A 48 3.96 18.23 -8.62
CA GLU A 48 2.68 17.70 -9.14
C GLU A 48 1.57 18.74 -9.01
N LYS A 49 1.40 19.37 -7.84
CA LYS A 49 0.40 20.42 -7.62
C LYS A 49 0.57 21.58 -8.58
N ILE A 50 1.81 22.04 -8.79
CA ILE A 50 2.11 23.11 -9.74
C ILE A 50 1.72 22.71 -11.16
N GLU A 51 2.03 21.49 -11.59
CA GLU A 51 1.70 21.02 -12.94
C GLU A 51 0.19 20.82 -13.14
N VAL A 52 -0.54 20.36 -12.10
CA VAL A 52 -2.01 20.30 -12.10
C VAL A 52 -2.59 21.72 -12.29
N GLU A 53 -2.13 22.71 -11.52
CA GLU A 53 -2.62 24.08 -11.66
C GLU A 53 -2.29 24.70 -13.03
N LYS A 54 -1.13 24.39 -13.61
CA LYS A 54 -0.80 24.79 -14.99
C LYS A 54 -1.76 24.17 -16.00
N ALA A 55 -2.06 22.89 -15.85
CA ALA A 55 -2.99 22.16 -16.71
C ALA A 55 -4.40 22.80 -16.65
N LYS A 56 -4.91 23.09 -15.46
CA LYS A 56 -6.19 23.78 -15.26
C LYS A 56 -6.22 25.15 -15.94
N ARG A 57 -5.17 25.96 -15.75
CA ARG A 57 -5.06 27.28 -16.43
C ARG A 57 -4.99 27.17 -17.95
N SER A 58 -4.54 26.03 -18.48
CA SER A 58 -4.53 25.75 -19.92
C SER A 58 -5.88 25.22 -20.44
N GLY A 59 -6.92 25.16 -19.60
CA GLY A 59 -8.24 24.68 -19.96
C GLY A 59 -8.41 23.17 -19.92
N ILE A 60 -7.47 22.42 -19.31
CA ILE A 60 -7.62 20.98 -19.10
C ILE A 60 -8.53 20.77 -17.90
N GLN A 61 -9.60 20.00 -18.11
CA GLN A 61 -10.59 19.70 -17.09
C GLN A 61 -10.00 18.86 -15.94
N THR A 62 -10.56 19.03 -14.75
CA THR A 62 -10.28 18.19 -13.58
C THR A 62 -10.95 16.82 -13.71
N GLU A 63 -10.54 15.86 -12.87
CA GLU A 63 -11.26 14.58 -12.78
C GLU A 63 -12.74 14.76 -12.43
N GLU A 64 -13.05 15.72 -11.56
CA GLU A 64 -14.39 16.01 -11.11
C GLU A 64 -15.25 16.54 -12.28
N GLU A 65 -14.78 17.55 -13.00
CA GLU A 65 -15.45 18.11 -14.18
C GLU A 65 -15.66 17.06 -15.30
N LEU A 66 -14.67 16.18 -15.52
CA LEU A 66 -14.80 15.10 -16.50
C LEU A 66 -15.86 14.07 -16.09
N ILE A 67 -15.95 13.73 -14.80
CA ILE A 67 -16.98 12.82 -14.28
C ILE A 67 -18.36 13.47 -14.34
N GLU A 68 -18.49 14.73 -13.99
CA GLU A 68 -19.76 15.47 -14.11
C GLU A 68 -20.24 15.50 -15.58
N SER A 69 -19.36 15.85 -16.51
CA SER A 69 -19.67 15.84 -17.95
C SER A 69 -20.04 14.42 -18.44
N ALA A 70 -19.37 13.38 -17.95
CA ALA A 70 -19.67 12.01 -18.31
C ALA A 70 -21.04 11.55 -17.78
N ILE A 71 -21.46 12.05 -16.62
CA ILE A 71 -22.79 11.81 -16.03
C ILE A 71 -23.87 12.52 -16.87
N GLU A 72 -23.65 13.76 -17.27
CA GLU A 72 -24.58 14.54 -18.10
C GLU A 72 -24.91 13.85 -19.45
N ILE A 73 -23.93 13.15 -20.04
CA ILE A 73 -24.10 12.42 -21.31
C ILE A 73 -24.41 10.92 -21.14
N ASP A 74 -24.78 10.48 -19.92
CA ASP A 74 -25.09 9.09 -19.58
C ASP A 74 -23.98 8.06 -19.86
N SER A 75 -22.72 8.50 -20.03
CA SER A 75 -21.56 7.60 -20.20
C SER A 75 -20.99 7.10 -18.87
N TRP A 76 -21.38 7.73 -17.77
CA TRP A 76 -21.05 7.38 -16.39
C TRP A 76 -22.28 7.65 -15.49
N SER A 77 -22.30 7.09 -14.28
CA SER A 77 -23.42 7.31 -13.36
C SER A 77 -22.93 7.51 -11.91
N ILE A 78 -23.70 8.26 -11.14
CA ILE A 78 -23.50 8.44 -9.70
C ILE A 78 -23.45 7.08 -8.98
N LYS A 79 -24.28 6.12 -9.41
CA LYS A 79 -24.27 4.75 -8.85
C LYS A 79 -22.93 4.05 -9.02
N GLN A 80 -22.17 4.34 -10.06
CA GLN A 80 -20.84 3.77 -10.26
C GLN A 80 -19.79 4.41 -9.32
N GLU A 81 -19.88 5.72 -9.05
CA GLU A 81 -19.03 6.37 -8.02
C GLU A 81 -19.35 5.84 -6.61
N GLU A 82 -20.64 5.67 -6.30
CA GLU A 82 -21.08 5.06 -5.03
C GLU A 82 -20.61 3.61 -4.90
N ALA A 83 -20.68 2.84 -6.00
CA ALA A 83 -20.19 1.45 -6.02
C ALA A 83 -18.67 1.37 -5.77
N ILE A 84 -17.86 2.30 -6.31
CA ILE A 84 -16.42 2.39 -6.01
C ILE A 84 -16.21 2.62 -4.51
N LYS A 85 -16.93 3.59 -3.92
CA LYS A 85 -16.80 3.90 -2.49
C LYS A 85 -17.22 2.71 -1.62
N ALA A 86 -18.36 2.09 -1.94
CA ALA A 86 -18.86 0.92 -1.22
C ALA A 86 -17.91 -0.28 -1.32
N LEU A 87 -17.37 -0.57 -2.51
CA LEU A 87 -16.42 -1.67 -2.70
C LEU A 87 -15.11 -1.43 -1.93
N LYS A 88 -14.56 -0.21 -1.95
CA LYS A 88 -13.37 0.14 -1.17
C LYS A 88 -13.60 -0.05 0.33
N TRP A 89 -14.72 0.43 0.83
CA TRP A 89 -15.11 0.24 2.23
C TRP A 89 -15.27 -1.24 2.58
N THR A 90 -15.97 -2.02 1.74
CA THR A 90 -16.19 -3.45 1.96
C THR A 90 -14.87 -4.23 1.98
N ILE A 91 -13.95 -3.93 1.04
CA ILE A 91 -12.63 -4.56 0.98
C ILE A 91 -11.82 -4.25 2.24
N ASP A 92 -11.79 -2.99 2.68
CA ASP A 92 -11.07 -2.58 3.90
C ASP A 92 -11.64 -3.28 5.14
N HIS A 93 -12.97 -3.26 5.31
CA HIS A 93 -13.64 -3.91 6.43
C HIS A 93 -13.45 -5.43 6.43
N SER A 94 -13.63 -6.07 5.27
CA SER A 94 -13.42 -7.52 5.14
C SER A 94 -11.96 -7.92 5.38
N THR A 95 -11.01 -7.08 4.96
CA THR A 95 -9.58 -7.33 5.21
C THR A 95 -9.26 -7.23 6.72
N LYS A 96 -9.83 -6.25 7.41
CA LYS A 96 -9.72 -6.13 8.88
C LYS A 96 -10.41 -7.29 9.61
N ALA A 97 -11.57 -7.73 9.12
CA ALA A 97 -12.28 -8.88 9.69
C ALA A 97 -11.50 -10.19 9.47
N LEU A 98 -10.90 -10.36 8.28
CA LEU A 98 -10.09 -11.54 7.95
C LEU A 98 -8.94 -11.77 8.93
N SER A 99 -8.30 -10.68 9.40
CA SER A 99 -7.21 -10.76 10.37
C SER A 99 -7.65 -11.29 11.75
N LYS A 100 -8.93 -11.15 12.07
CA LYS A 100 -9.54 -11.55 13.36
C LYS A 100 -10.18 -12.94 13.35
N MET A 101 -10.34 -13.54 12.17
CA MET A 101 -10.94 -14.86 12.03
C MET A 101 -9.98 -15.94 12.50
N SER A 102 -10.46 -16.94 13.26
CA SER A 102 -9.71 -18.13 13.68
C SER A 102 -9.95 -19.32 12.76
N ASP A 103 -11.15 -19.44 12.18
CA ASP A 103 -11.54 -20.56 11.33
C ASP A 103 -10.95 -20.44 9.92
N GLU A 104 -10.14 -21.41 9.53
CA GLU A 104 -9.46 -21.44 8.22
C GLU A 104 -10.45 -21.60 7.04
N ALA A 105 -11.59 -22.28 7.21
CA ALA A 105 -12.60 -22.37 6.17
C ALA A 105 -13.27 -21.02 5.92
N GLN A 106 -13.61 -20.30 6.99
CA GLN A 106 -14.15 -18.95 6.92
C GLN A 106 -13.14 -17.96 6.34
N LYS A 107 -11.86 -18.05 6.73
CA LYS A 107 -10.78 -17.22 6.13
C LYS A 107 -10.69 -17.39 4.63
N ARG A 108 -10.74 -18.65 4.15
CA ARG A 108 -10.69 -18.95 2.71
C ARG A 108 -11.90 -18.36 1.96
N LEU A 109 -13.08 -18.45 2.54
CA LEU A 109 -14.30 -17.87 1.95
C LEU A 109 -14.22 -16.34 1.91
N CYS A 110 -13.83 -15.71 3.02
CA CYS A 110 -13.66 -14.27 3.11
C CYS A 110 -12.58 -13.76 2.12
N SER A 111 -11.44 -14.44 2.01
CA SER A 111 -10.39 -14.10 1.05
C SER A 111 -10.89 -14.16 -0.40
N LYS A 112 -11.69 -15.18 -0.76
CA LYS A 112 -12.29 -15.28 -2.09
C LYS A 112 -13.30 -14.15 -2.35
N GLN A 113 -14.05 -13.74 -1.34
CA GLN A 113 -14.97 -12.60 -1.47
C GLN A 113 -14.22 -11.28 -1.66
N ILE A 114 -13.16 -11.05 -0.89
CA ILE A 114 -12.29 -9.88 -1.04
C ILE A 114 -11.72 -9.83 -2.46
N GLU A 115 -11.24 -10.96 -3.00
CA GLU A 115 -10.70 -11.01 -4.35
C GLU A 115 -11.74 -10.65 -5.41
N ARG A 116 -12.95 -11.20 -5.33
CA ARG A 116 -14.06 -10.84 -6.21
C ARG A 116 -14.41 -9.35 -6.13
N HIS A 117 -14.39 -8.76 -4.93
CA HIS A 117 -14.63 -7.33 -4.77
C HIS A 117 -13.51 -6.50 -5.37
N ARG A 118 -12.25 -6.95 -5.27
CA ARG A 118 -11.09 -6.30 -5.91
C ARG A 118 -11.19 -6.35 -7.43
N GLU A 119 -11.53 -7.50 -8.01
CA GLU A 119 -11.73 -7.64 -9.45
C GLU A 119 -12.84 -6.69 -9.95
N LYS A 120 -13.98 -6.66 -9.27
CA LYS A 120 -15.08 -5.75 -9.60
C LYS A 120 -14.68 -4.29 -9.46
N LEU A 121 -13.98 -3.93 -8.40
CA LEU A 121 -13.45 -2.58 -8.20
C LEU A 121 -12.49 -2.20 -9.34
N GLN A 122 -11.56 -3.09 -9.70
CA GLN A 122 -10.61 -2.87 -10.78
C GLN A 122 -11.30 -2.66 -12.14
N GLU A 123 -12.38 -3.41 -12.42
CA GLU A 123 -13.16 -3.22 -13.64
C GLU A 123 -13.80 -1.83 -13.69
N ILE A 124 -14.47 -1.41 -12.60
CA ILE A 124 -15.15 -0.10 -12.55
C ILE A 124 -14.14 1.03 -12.58
N GLU A 125 -13.04 0.94 -11.80
CA GLU A 125 -11.96 1.93 -11.81
C GLU A 125 -11.23 1.97 -13.17
N GLY A 126 -11.18 0.84 -13.89
CA GLY A 126 -10.66 0.79 -15.26
C GLY A 126 -11.49 1.62 -16.23
N LYS A 127 -12.82 1.57 -16.09
CA LYS A 127 -13.73 2.42 -16.87
C LYS A 127 -13.60 3.89 -16.49
N ARG A 128 -13.56 4.20 -15.19
CA ARG A 128 -13.33 5.56 -14.67
C ARG A 128 -12.03 6.17 -15.18
N ARG A 129 -10.94 5.39 -15.17
CA ARG A 129 -9.64 5.84 -15.69
C ARG A 129 -9.64 6.20 -17.16
N LYS A 130 -10.50 5.57 -17.98
CA LYS A 130 -10.64 5.94 -19.41
C LYS A 130 -11.29 7.32 -19.56
N ILE A 131 -12.20 7.69 -18.67
CA ILE A 131 -12.82 9.02 -18.64
C ILE A 131 -11.83 10.06 -18.15
N CYS A 132 -11.15 9.77 -17.03
CA CYS A 132 -10.27 10.73 -16.35
C CYS A 132 -8.82 10.74 -16.87
N GLY A 133 -8.48 9.92 -17.87
CA GLY A 133 -7.09 9.71 -18.31
C GLY A 133 -6.37 10.93 -18.85
N TYR A 134 -7.14 11.97 -19.21
CA TYR A 134 -6.62 13.26 -19.69
C TYR A 134 -6.96 14.43 -18.76
N SER A 135 -7.29 14.16 -17.50
CA SER A 135 -7.53 15.20 -16.51
C SER A 135 -6.26 15.96 -16.14
N ALA A 136 -6.44 17.11 -15.53
CA ALA A 136 -5.33 17.91 -15.01
C ALA A 136 -4.51 17.12 -13.99
N GLU A 137 -5.19 16.34 -13.12
CA GLU A 137 -4.57 15.48 -12.11
C GLU A 137 -3.76 14.34 -12.76
N ALA A 138 -4.32 13.68 -13.79
CA ALA A 138 -3.63 12.63 -14.52
C ALA A 138 -2.35 13.15 -15.20
N LEU A 139 -2.43 14.33 -15.81
CA LEU A 139 -1.27 14.98 -16.44
C LEU A 139 -0.21 15.37 -15.40
N GLY A 140 -0.62 15.96 -14.28
CA GLY A 140 0.26 16.29 -13.15
C GLY A 140 1.00 15.09 -12.62
N GLY A 141 0.27 13.98 -12.37
CA GLY A 141 0.82 12.71 -11.92
C GLY A 141 1.80 12.10 -12.92
N GLN A 142 1.49 12.15 -14.24
CA GLN A 142 2.39 11.68 -15.28
C GLN A 142 3.71 12.48 -15.31
N LYS A 143 3.63 13.81 -15.23
CA LYS A 143 4.81 14.68 -15.18
C LYS A 143 5.64 14.45 -13.92
N ARG A 144 4.99 14.32 -12.78
CA ARG A 144 5.65 13.93 -11.52
C ARG A 144 6.42 12.63 -11.68
N PHE A 145 5.75 11.60 -12.20
CA PHE A 145 6.39 10.31 -12.43
C PHE A 145 7.60 10.40 -13.36
N SER A 146 7.47 11.08 -14.50
CA SER A 146 8.57 11.28 -15.44
C SER A 146 9.75 12.00 -14.78
N LYS A 147 9.48 13.01 -13.96
CA LYS A 147 10.52 13.72 -13.20
C LYS A 147 11.18 12.82 -12.14
N MET A 148 10.40 12.01 -11.43
CA MET A 148 10.94 11.02 -10.50
C MET A 148 11.84 10.02 -11.23
N ALA A 149 11.38 9.41 -12.31
CA ALA A 149 12.14 8.44 -13.09
C ALA A 149 13.46 9.03 -13.58
N SER A 150 13.45 10.23 -14.17
CA SER A 150 14.66 10.92 -14.65
C SER A 150 15.61 11.36 -13.54
N SER A 151 15.11 11.47 -12.29
CA SER A 151 15.89 11.89 -11.13
C SER A 151 16.42 10.71 -10.28
N SER A 152 15.94 9.48 -10.54
CA SER A 152 16.30 8.29 -9.75
C SER A 152 17.33 7.39 -10.42
N LEU A 153 17.56 7.52 -11.74
CA LEU A 153 18.36 6.59 -12.51
C LEU A 153 19.72 7.14 -12.90
N PHE A 154 20.75 6.38 -12.56
CA PHE A 154 22.13 6.76 -12.79
C PHE A 154 22.96 5.58 -13.34
N CYS A 155 24.03 5.93 -14.09
CA CYS A 155 25.00 4.96 -14.60
C CYS A 155 26.18 4.77 -13.65
N ASP A 156 26.19 5.46 -12.51
CA ASP A 156 27.30 5.43 -11.53
C ASP A 156 26.79 5.54 -10.10
N ILE A 157 27.53 4.97 -9.17
CA ILE A 157 27.20 4.93 -7.74
C ILE A 157 27.27 6.30 -7.06
N GLN A 158 27.98 7.27 -7.66
CA GLN A 158 28.08 8.64 -7.16
C GLN A 158 26.89 9.50 -7.57
N PHE A 159 25.95 8.95 -8.36
CA PHE A 159 24.76 9.64 -8.88
C PHE A 159 25.09 10.91 -9.67
N THR A 160 26.20 10.90 -10.42
CA THR A 160 26.66 12.03 -11.24
C THR A 160 26.23 11.90 -12.69
N LYS A 161 26.17 10.67 -13.23
CA LYS A 161 25.86 10.39 -14.63
C LYS A 161 24.45 9.83 -14.74
N LYS A 162 23.50 10.67 -15.18
CA LYS A 162 22.13 10.26 -15.44
C LYS A 162 22.03 9.32 -16.64
N ILE A 163 21.05 8.42 -16.60
CA ILE A 163 20.67 7.61 -17.75
C ILE A 163 20.08 8.49 -18.87
N LYS A 164 20.23 8.07 -20.13
CA LYS A 164 19.64 8.78 -21.26
C LYS A 164 18.13 8.56 -21.31
N GLU A 165 17.35 9.57 -21.74
CA GLU A 165 15.89 9.52 -21.80
C GLU A 165 15.35 8.27 -22.52
N LYS A 166 15.95 7.89 -23.66
CA LYS A 166 15.55 6.70 -24.41
C LYS A 166 15.70 5.38 -23.62
N GLU A 167 16.61 5.35 -22.67
CA GLU A 167 16.84 4.17 -21.81
C GLU A 167 15.90 4.17 -20.60
N ILE A 168 15.32 5.32 -20.22
CA ILE A 168 14.36 5.44 -19.10
C ILE A 168 13.09 4.64 -19.39
N GLU A 169 12.57 4.67 -20.62
CA GLU A 169 11.37 3.94 -20.99
C GLU A 169 11.55 2.42 -20.82
N SER A 170 12.69 1.89 -21.24
CA SER A 170 13.01 0.46 -21.06
C SER A 170 13.30 0.10 -19.60
N ALA A 171 13.80 1.02 -18.80
CA ALA A 171 14.07 0.84 -17.37
C ALA A 171 12.81 0.95 -16.50
N SER A 172 11.78 1.66 -16.95
CA SER A 172 10.58 1.96 -16.16
C SER A 172 9.90 0.74 -15.55
N PRO A 173 9.68 -0.38 -16.25
CA PRO A 173 9.07 -1.58 -15.67
C PRO A 173 9.90 -2.17 -14.52
N LEU A 174 11.24 -2.13 -14.64
CA LEU A 174 12.15 -2.62 -13.61
C LEU A 174 12.13 -1.74 -12.37
N ILE A 175 12.07 -0.40 -12.56
CA ILE A 175 11.93 0.57 -11.47
C ILE A 175 10.63 0.32 -10.70
N PHE A 176 9.50 0.18 -11.42
CA PHE A 176 8.22 -0.12 -10.79
C PHE A 176 8.24 -1.43 -10.01
N SER A 177 8.81 -2.47 -10.61
CA SER A 177 8.96 -3.77 -9.95
C SER A 177 9.79 -3.65 -8.68
N LYS A 178 10.92 -2.92 -8.74
CA LYS A 178 11.79 -2.73 -7.58
C LYS A 178 11.14 -1.86 -6.52
N PHE A 179 10.49 -0.78 -6.91
CA PHE A 179 9.73 0.06 -5.98
C PHE A 179 8.63 -0.73 -5.26
N ALA A 180 7.88 -1.55 -6.00
CA ALA A 180 6.84 -2.41 -5.43
C ALA A 180 7.43 -3.45 -4.45
N GLU A 181 8.58 -4.04 -4.79
CA GLU A 181 9.30 -4.97 -3.93
C GLU A 181 9.72 -4.32 -2.62
N LEU A 182 10.38 -3.16 -2.69
CA LEU A 182 10.88 -2.39 -1.53
C LEU A 182 9.75 -1.77 -0.68
N SER A 183 8.54 -1.65 -1.24
CA SER A 183 7.36 -1.12 -0.53
C SER A 183 6.49 -2.22 0.08
N LYS A 184 6.71 -3.49 -0.28
CA LYS A 184 5.85 -4.58 0.16
C LYS A 184 6.08 -4.90 1.63
N ARG A 185 5.04 -4.67 2.45
CA ARG A 185 5.05 -4.88 3.91
C ARG A 185 5.63 -6.23 4.33
N ASP A 186 5.11 -7.31 3.75
CA ASP A 186 5.50 -8.66 4.13
C ASP A 186 6.97 -8.95 3.83
N THR A 187 7.47 -8.42 2.71
CA THR A 187 8.88 -8.51 2.33
C THR A 187 9.78 -7.76 3.31
N LEU A 188 9.34 -6.57 3.75
CA LEU A 188 10.05 -5.78 4.74
C LEU A 188 10.03 -6.42 6.13
N LEU A 189 8.91 -7.01 6.55
CA LEU A 189 8.82 -7.75 7.81
C LEU A 189 9.74 -8.98 7.82
N ASP A 190 9.79 -9.73 6.70
CA ASP A 190 10.73 -10.84 6.53
C ASP A 190 12.18 -10.34 6.61
N ALA A 191 12.52 -9.22 5.95
CA ALA A 191 13.85 -8.63 5.98
C ALA A 191 14.24 -8.14 7.37
N ILE A 192 13.34 -7.51 8.11
CA ILE A 192 13.56 -7.07 9.48
C ILE A 192 13.86 -8.25 10.39
N TYR A 193 13.02 -9.27 10.37
CA TYR A 193 13.03 -10.35 11.36
C TYR A 193 14.10 -11.42 11.08
N ARG A 194 14.37 -11.74 9.80
CA ARG A 194 15.30 -12.81 9.41
C ARG A 194 16.75 -12.36 9.27
N THR A 195 17.02 -11.08 9.54
CA THR A 195 18.38 -10.52 9.49
C THR A 195 18.75 -9.94 10.84
N TYR A 196 20.01 -9.58 11.01
CA TYR A 196 20.48 -8.88 12.22
C TYR A 196 19.93 -7.45 12.38
N PHE A 197 19.13 -6.98 11.45
CA PHE A 197 18.61 -5.60 11.50
C PHE A 197 17.74 -5.38 12.72
N PHE A 198 16.88 -6.34 13.07
CA PHE A 198 15.98 -6.19 14.19
C PHE A 198 16.74 -6.10 15.53
N ASP A 199 17.77 -6.90 15.71
CA ASP A 199 18.61 -6.87 16.92
C ASP A 199 19.31 -5.51 17.06
N VAL A 200 19.89 -5.01 15.96
CA VAL A 200 20.53 -3.70 15.94
C VAL A 200 19.51 -2.57 16.17
N PHE A 201 18.31 -2.70 15.60
CA PHE A 201 17.20 -1.75 15.82
C PHE A 201 16.79 -1.72 17.30
N ILE A 202 16.70 -2.86 17.98
CA ILE A 202 16.36 -2.92 19.42
C ILE A 202 17.42 -2.18 20.25
N LEU A 203 18.71 -2.40 19.97
CA LEU A 203 19.81 -1.72 20.63
C LEU A 203 19.76 -0.21 20.43
N GLN A 204 19.35 0.25 19.24
CA GLN A 204 19.28 1.66 18.87
C GLN A 204 17.84 2.23 19.00
N SER A 205 16.94 1.55 19.71
CA SER A 205 15.51 1.91 19.75
C SER A 205 15.21 3.32 20.28
N LYS A 206 16.13 3.90 21.08
CA LYS A 206 16.03 5.30 21.59
C LYS A 206 16.34 6.34 20.50
N ASN A 207 17.24 6.02 19.56
CA ASN A 207 17.59 6.89 18.44
C ASN A 207 17.75 6.08 17.13
N PRO A 208 16.64 5.57 16.56
CA PRO A 208 16.69 4.68 15.40
C PRO A 208 17.17 5.37 14.12
N LEU A 209 17.16 6.71 14.04
CA LEU A 209 17.68 7.47 12.90
C LEU A 209 19.19 7.27 12.74
N SER A 210 19.90 7.04 13.85
CA SER A 210 21.35 6.80 13.83
C SER A 210 21.75 5.58 12.99
N LEU A 211 20.83 4.61 12.79
CA LEU A 211 21.08 3.43 11.95
C LEU A 211 21.42 3.79 10.50
N PHE A 212 20.91 4.92 10.03
CA PHE A 212 21.12 5.41 8.65
C PHE A 212 22.03 6.64 8.60
N LYS A 213 22.56 7.09 9.73
CA LYS A 213 23.35 8.34 9.84
C LYS A 213 22.63 9.53 9.18
N ALA A 214 21.32 9.62 9.36
CA ALA A 214 20.43 10.54 8.69
C ALA A 214 19.55 11.28 9.70
N ASP A 215 19.08 12.47 9.33
CA ASP A 215 17.95 13.11 9.99
C ASP A 215 16.61 12.66 9.35
N PHE A 216 15.50 13.13 9.90
CA PHE A 216 14.18 12.71 9.44
C PHE A 216 13.91 13.06 7.96
N LEU A 217 14.37 14.21 7.48
CA LEU A 217 14.10 14.67 6.11
C LEU A 217 14.99 13.97 5.08
N THR A 218 16.19 13.57 5.48
CA THR A 218 17.15 12.89 4.61
C THR A 218 16.94 11.38 4.53
N LEU A 219 16.12 10.79 5.43
CA LEU A 219 15.71 9.40 5.31
C LEU A 219 15.00 9.14 3.98
N THR A 220 15.34 8.03 3.34
CA THR A 220 14.55 7.58 2.20
C THR A 220 13.19 7.04 2.66
N ILE A 221 12.20 7.05 1.75
CA ILE A 221 10.86 6.53 2.04
C ILE A 221 10.90 5.05 2.48
N PHE A 222 11.81 4.25 1.91
CA PHE A 222 11.98 2.84 2.28
C PHE A 222 12.62 2.67 3.66
N GLN A 223 13.61 3.50 4.01
CA GLN A 223 14.20 3.52 5.35
C GLN A 223 13.17 3.91 6.41
N LYS A 224 12.36 4.94 6.13
CA LYS A 224 11.23 5.33 7.00
C LYS A 224 10.26 4.17 7.21
N ASN A 225 9.86 3.49 6.12
CA ASN A 225 8.93 2.37 6.19
C ASN A 225 9.51 1.20 6.98
N LEU A 226 10.80 0.89 6.77
CA LEU A 226 11.53 -0.14 7.52
C LEU A 226 11.53 0.15 9.03
N LEU A 227 11.86 1.39 9.43
CA LEU A 227 11.84 1.81 10.84
C LEU A 227 10.43 1.75 11.43
N SER A 228 9.41 2.17 10.68
CA SER A 228 8.02 2.13 11.14
C SER A 228 7.55 0.70 11.40
N LEU A 229 7.85 -0.24 10.50
CA LEU A 229 7.53 -1.65 10.66
C LEU A 229 8.31 -2.30 11.80
N ALA A 230 9.61 -2.02 11.93
CA ALA A 230 10.43 -2.54 13.02
C ALA A 230 9.91 -2.06 14.39
N ARG A 231 9.51 -0.77 14.49
CA ARG A 231 8.88 -0.23 15.71
C ARG A 231 7.53 -0.88 16.00
N GLY A 232 6.69 -1.07 14.96
CA GLY A 232 5.42 -1.77 15.08
C GLY A 232 5.60 -3.20 15.60
N LEU A 233 6.55 -3.96 15.03
CA LEU A 233 6.87 -5.31 15.46
C LEU A 233 7.38 -5.35 16.91
N LEU A 234 8.28 -4.44 17.29
CA LEU A 234 8.79 -4.33 18.65
C LEU A 234 7.67 -4.01 19.65
N ASN A 235 6.76 -3.10 19.31
CA ASN A 235 5.62 -2.77 20.15
C ASN A 235 4.68 -3.96 20.33
N LYS A 236 4.42 -4.72 19.26
CA LYS A 236 3.64 -5.97 19.33
C LYS A 236 4.28 -6.97 20.28
N MET A 237 5.57 -7.22 20.14
CA MET A 237 6.30 -8.16 21.00
C MET A 237 6.32 -7.74 22.49
N LYS A 238 6.33 -6.43 22.76
CA LYS A 238 6.33 -5.92 24.15
C LYS A 238 4.95 -5.91 24.82
N ASN A 239 3.90 -5.61 24.03
CA ASN A 239 2.59 -5.26 24.58
C ASN A 239 1.52 -6.33 24.31
N THR A 240 1.85 -7.42 23.65
CA THR A 240 0.91 -8.47 23.28
C THR A 240 1.50 -9.83 23.60
N LYS A 241 0.73 -10.71 24.25
CA LYS A 241 1.12 -12.10 24.48
C LYS A 241 0.99 -12.90 23.19
N ILE A 242 2.07 -12.95 22.41
CA ILE A 242 2.10 -13.65 21.13
C ILE A 242 2.15 -15.16 21.39
N PRO A 243 1.22 -15.97 20.84
CA PRO A 243 1.24 -17.42 20.97
C PRO A 243 2.50 -18.05 20.36
N ASP A 244 3.04 -19.09 20.99
CA ASP A 244 4.26 -19.78 20.56
C ASP A 244 4.17 -20.30 19.12
N GLN A 245 2.95 -20.71 18.67
CA GLN A 245 2.73 -21.26 17.34
C GLN A 245 2.98 -20.25 16.20
N ILE A 246 2.95 -18.95 16.49
CA ILE A 246 3.21 -17.89 15.51
C ILE A 246 4.54 -17.16 15.74
N LEU A 247 5.24 -17.50 16.82
CA LEU A 247 6.60 -17.01 17.03
C LEU A 247 7.50 -17.51 15.89
N GLY A 248 8.27 -16.57 15.29
CA GLY A 248 9.10 -16.88 14.13
C GLY A 248 8.45 -16.59 12.77
N ASP A 249 7.15 -16.23 12.71
CA ASP A 249 6.48 -15.72 11.51
C ASP A 249 6.20 -14.22 11.70
N PRO A 250 7.05 -13.32 11.19
CA PRO A 250 6.95 -11.88 11.46
C PRO A 250 5.66 -11.26 10.93
N ILE A 251 5.08 -11.84 9.88
CA ILE A 251 3.83 -11.37 9.30
C ILE A 251 2.67 -11.70 10.24
N LYS A 252 2.60 -12.95 10.70
CA LYS A 252 1.57 -13.37 11.66
C LYS A 252 1.72 -12.68 13.00
N MET A 253 2.97 -12.51 13.49
CA MET A 253 3.23 -11.76 14.72
C MET A 253 2.76 -10.30 14.62
N PHE A 254 3.02 -9.65 13.50
CA PHE A 254 2.63 -8.26 13.27
C PHE A 254 1.10 -8.09 13.18
N ASP A 255 0.42 -9.04 12.52
CA ASP A 255 -1.03 -9.02 12.31
C ASP A 255 -1.82 -9.62 13.50
N TYR A 256 -1.16 -10.26 14.46
CA TYR A 256 -1.82 -10.85 15.61
C TYR A 256 -2.47 -9.77 16.49
N GLU A 257 -3.76 -9.94 16.79
CA GLU A 257 -4.48 -9.17 17.80
C GLU A 257 -4.83 -10.10 18.95
N GLU A 258 -4.48 -9.71 20.17
CA GLU A 258 -4.86 -10.46 21.36
C GLU A 258 -6.39 -10.55 21.42
N PRO A 259 -6.98 -11.75 21.62
CA PRO A 259 -8.41 -11.84 21.85
C PRO A 259 -8.75 -10.90 23.02
N LYS A 260 -9.66 -9.98 22.81
CA LYS A 260 -10.18 -9.22 23.94
C LYS A 260 -10.91 -10.20 24.82
N ASP A 261 -10.42 -10.41 26.03
CA ASP A 261 -11.17 -11.15 27.03
C ASP A 261 -12.51 -10.42 27.17
N ASP A 262 -13.58 -11.11 26.74
CA ASP A 262 -14.95 -10.64 26.87
C ASP A 262 -15.36 -10.69 28.35
N GLU A 263 -14.69 -9.90 29.19
CA GLU A 263 -15.26 -9.52 30.47
C GLU A 263 -16.41 -8.54 30.17
N GLY A 264 -17.55 -9.13 29.83
CA GLY A 264 -18.82 -8.39 29.78
C GLY A 264 -19.51 -8.24 28.44
N ALA A 265 -19.02 -8.78 27.34
CA ALA A 265 -19.83 -8.86 26.13
C ALA A 265 -20.80 -10.04 26.24
N LYS A 266 -22.00 -9.80 26.70
CA LYS A 266 -23.20 -10.60 26.40
C LYS A 266 -23.44 -10.56 24.89
N VAL A 267 -22.56 -11.22 24.12
CA VAL A 267 -22.69 -11.36 22.65
C VAL A 267 -23.45 -12.64 22.37
N THR A 268 -24.72 -12.68 22.67
CA THR A 268 -25.61 -13.69 22.10
C THR A 268 -27.01 -13.16 21.85
N HIS A 269 -27.34 -11.95 22.31
CA HIS A 269 -28.69 -11.46 22.11
C HIS A 269 -28.92 -10.73 20.78
N GLY A 270 -27.89 -10.14 20.15
CA GLY A 270 -28.11 -9.34 18.94
C GLY A 270 -28.57 -10.13 17.71
N VAL A 271 -27.94 -11.27 17.43
CA VAL A 271 -28.30 -12.07 16.23
C VAL A 271 -29.58 -12.87 16.44
N ASP A 272 -29.80 -13.39 17.64
CA ASP A 272 -31.02 -14.13 17.95
C ASP A 272 -32.21 -13.17 18.16
N ASP A 273 -32.01 -11.99 18.72
CA ASP A 273 -33.03 -10.95 18.78
C ASP A 273 -33.37 -10.37 17.41
N LEU A 274 -32.40 -10.17 16.53
CA LEU A 274 -32.64 -9.81 15.13
C LEU A 274 -33.40 -10.89 14.38
N LYS A 275 -33.04 -12.16 14.53
CA LYS A 275 -33.78 -13.29 13.97
C LYS A 275 -35.19 -13.39 14.52
N LYS A 276 -35.39 -13.10 15.81
CA LYS A 276 -36.70 -13.09 16.46
C LYS A 276 -37.57 -11.93 15.99
N LYS A 277 -36.97 -10.74 15.86
CA LYS A 277 -37.64 -9.56 15.26
C LYS A 277 -37.98 -9.78 13.78
N MET A 278 -37.08 -10.40 12.99
CA MET A 278 -37.40 -10.80 11.59
C MET A 278 -38.57 -11.77 11.50
N ARG A 279 -38.58 -12.82 12.36
CA ARG A 279 -39.71 -13.79 12.38
C ARG A 279 -41.03 -13.16 12.79
N GLN A 280 -41.03 -12.20 13.72
CA GLN A 280 -42.22 -11.52 14.19
C GLN A 280 -42.78 -10.51 13.18
N ARG A 281 -41.98 -10.02 12.25
CA ARG A 281 -42.33 -8.98 11.26
C ARG A 281 -42.41 -9.48 9.81
N GLY A 282 -42.46 -10.78 9.60
CA GLY A 282 -42.62 -11.33 8.25
C GLY A 282 -41.45 -11.16 7.30
N GLY A 283 -40.23 -10.96 7.85
CA GLY A 283 -38.98 -10.94 7.05
C GLY A 283 -38.42 -9.56 6.73
N GLU A 284 -39.06 -8.46 7.11
CA GLU A 284 -38.57 -7.10 6.86
C GLU A 284 -37.84 -6.52 8.09
N LEU A 285 -36.56 -6.06 7.87
CA LEU A 285 -35.78 -5.27 8.84
C LEU A 285 -35.89 -3.77 8.50
N LYS A 286 -36.21 -2.96 9.51
CA LYS A 286 -36.18 -1.51 9.35
C LYS A 286 -34.73 -0.99 9.65
N PRO A 287 -34.35 0.16 9.05
CA PRO A 287 -33.01 0.76 9.29
C PRO A 287 -32.70 1.03 10.78
N GLU A 288 -33.73 1.25 11.57
CA GLU A 288 -33.65 1.51 13.02
C GLU A 288 -33.23 0.25 13.83
N ASP A 289 -33.43 -0.93 13.29
CA ASP A 289 -33.06 -2.22 13.92
C ASP A 289 -31.57 -2.57 13.75
N LEU A 290 -30.83 -1.79 12.92
CA LEU A 290 -29.40 -1.97 12.62
C LEU A 290 -28.51 -1.05 13.45
N LEU A 291 -29.08 -0.17 14.30
CA LEU A 291 -28.35 0.84 15.06
C LEU A 291 -28.29 0.51 16.57
N THR A 292 -28.66 -0.69 16.98
CA THR A 292 -28.47 -1.21 18.36
C THR A 292 -27.44 -2.37 18.31
#